data_07d113073da72d1718a3e2e5754673f9
#
_entry.id   07d113073da72d1718a3e2e5754673f9
#
_cell.length_a   1.000
_cell.length_b   1.000
_cell.length_c   1.000
_cell.angle_alpha   90.00
_cell.angle_beta   90.00
_cell.angle_gamma   90.00
#
_symmetry.space_group_name_H-M   'P 1'
#
loop_
_entity.id
_entity.type
_entity.pdbx_description
1 polymer ?
#
loop_
_entity_poly.entity_id
_entity_poly.type
_entity_poly.pdbx_seq_one_letter_code
_entity_poly.pdbx_strand_id
1 'polypeptide(L)'
;MKAAAIQTVSTPRVEENLATAAALLEQAARAGAELAVLPEYFCLFGQSDADKLLIAEPFGQGPLQEWLAGQARRLGLWLAGGTIPLRAQGEDAEAGADVRAFNALLVFSPEGRCAARYDKMHLFRFNDGQRAYDESQTLKAGLKPALFDLPSRDGHTWRVGLSVCYDLRFAELYRHYAAQGADLLLAPSAFTWVTGQAHWQTLLRARAIENLACVIAPGQGGTHENGRRTWGHSMLINAWGQVLAMQAEGAGVALAELDAAHTAACRASLPALAHRVL
;
A
#
# COMPACT_ATOMS: atom_id res chain seq x y z
N MET A 1 11.05 13.92 -6.01
CA MET A 1 9.60 13.63 -6.21
C MET A 1 8.85 13.88 -4.91
N LYS A 2 7.77 14.67 -4.95
CA LYS A 2 6.92 14.84 -3.77
C LYS A 2 5.86 13.73 -3.71
N ALA A 3 5.76 13.04 -2.58
CA ALA A 3 4.88 11.89 -2.40
C ALA A 3 4.01 12.01 -1.14
N ALA A 4 2.83 11.41 -1.17
CA ALA A 4 1.85 11.44 -0.09
C ALA A 4 1.44 10.03 0.34
N ALA A 5 1.47 9.77 1.65
CA ALA A 5 0.81 8.65 2.29
C ALA A 5 -0.53 9.13 2.86
N ILE A 6 -1.62 8.58 2.36
CA ILE A 6 -2.98 8.93 2.77
C ILE A 6 -3.42 8.04 3.92
N GLN A 7 -3.85 8.62 5.02
CA GLN A 7 -4.43 7.89 6.16
C GLN A 7 -5.94 8.06 6.17
N THR A 8 -6.68 6.95 6.31
CA THR A 8 -8.14 6.95 6.45
C THR A 8 -8.58 6.21 7.70
N VAL A 9 -9.83 6.43 8.10
CA VAL A 9 -10.56 5.61 9.07
C VAL A 9 -11.81 5.13 8.36
N SER A 10 -11.66 4.10 7.54
CA SER A 10 -12.71 3.65 6.65
C SER A 10 -13.88 3.02 7.40
N THR A 11 -15.08 3.24 6.87
CA THR A 11 -16.37 2.79 7.39
C THR A 11 -16.91 1.60 6.58
N PRO A 12 -18.04 0.98 6.97
CA PRO A 12 -18.72 -0.01 6.15
C PRO A 12 -19.45 0.57 4.91
N ARG A 13 -19.34 1.86 4.62
CA ARG A 13 -20.02 2.54 3.52
C ARG A 13 -19.04 3.03 2.46
N VAL A 14 -19.10 2.40 1.29
CA VAL A 14 -18.15 2.67 0.18
C VAL A 14 -18.17 4.14 -0.23
N GLU A 15 -19.36 4.73 -0.41
CA GLU A 15 -19.50 6.12 -0.89
C GLU A 15 -18.84 7.14 0.05
N GLU A 16 -18.97 6.95 1.37
CA GLU A 16 -18.33 7.82 2.38
C GLU A 16 -16.81 7.69 2.33
N ASN A 17 -16.32 6.47 2.18
CA ASN A 17 -14.89 6.21 2.09
C ASN A 17 -14.28 6.81 0.82
N LEU A 18 -14.97 6.68 -0.32
CA LEU A 18 -14.54 7.28 -1.58
C LEU A 18 -14.55 8.81 -1.50
N ALA A 19 -15.55 9.42 -0.86
CA ALA A 19 -15.61 10.88 -0.64
C ALA A 19 -14.45 11.35 0.25
N THR A 20 -14.17 10.64 1.34
CA THR A 20 -13.05 10.95 2.23
C THR A 20 -11.71 10.82 1.51
N ALA A 21 -11.51 9.72 0.78
CA ALA A 21 -10.30 9.49 0.01
C ALA A 21 -10.11 10.58 -1.08
N ALA A 22 -11.19 10.97 -1.78
CA ALA A 22 -11.15 12.04 -2.79
C ALA A 22 -10.68 13.37 -2.21
N ALA A 23 -11.20 13.76 -1.04
CA ALA A 23 -10.82 15.01 -0.37
C ALA A 23 -9.34 15.02 0.05
N LEU A 24 -8.84 13.90 0.60
CA LEU A 24 -7.43 13.76 1.00
C LEU A 24 -6.47 13.70 -0.21
N LEU A 25 -6.87 13.03 -1.29
CA LEU A 25 -6.12 13.00 -2.54
C LEU A 25 -6.03 14.40 -3.16
N GLU A 26 -7.12 15.18 -3.12
CA GLU A 26 -7.13 16.56 -3.58
C GLU A 26 -6.21 17.44 -2.73
N GLN A 27 -6.21 17.27 -1.41
CA GLN A 27 -5.27 17.95 -0.52
C GLN A 27 -3.82 17.64 -0.89
N ALA A 28 -3.48 16.36 -1.11
CA ALA A 28 -2.15 15.93 -1.54
C ALA A 28 -1.74 16.54 -2.89
N ALA A 29 -2.65 16.52 -3.87
CA ALA A 29 -2.41 17.10 -5.20
C ALA A 29 -2.19 18.62 -5.14
N ARG A 30 -3.01 19.36 -4.38
CA ARG A 30 -2.84 20.81 -4.15
C ARG A 30 -1.50 21.13 -3.46
N ALA A 31 -1.01 20.24 -2.62
CA ALA A 31 0.30 20.37 -1.99
C ALA A 31 1.46 19.97 -2.92
N GLY A 32 1.17 19.59 -4.17
CA GLY A 32 2.14 19.29 -5.21
C GLY A 32 2.62 17.84 -5.24
N ALA A 33 1.89 16.90 -4.64
CA ALA A 33 2.23 15.49 -4.74
C ALA A 33 2.22 15.00 -6.20
N GLU A 34 3.19 14.17 -6.56
CA GLU A 34 3.28 13.47 -7.82
C GLU A 34 2.80 12.02 -7.69
N LEU A 35 2.97 11.44 -6.50
CA LEU A 35 2.49 10.13 -6.12
C LEU A 35 1.66 10.24 -4.84
N ALA A 36 0.46 9.65 -4.85
CA ALA A 36 -0.33 9.42 -3.66
C ALA A 36 -0.59 7.92 -3.48
N VAL A 37 -0.52 7.46 -2.23
CA VAL A 37 -0.76 6.06 -1.87
C VAL A 37 -1.89 5.99 -0.85
N LEU A 38 -2.99 5.31 -1.19
CA LEU A 38 -4.10 5.03 -0.30
C LEU A 38 -3.79 3.82 0.60
N PRO A 39 -4.41 3.67 1.78
CA PRO A 39 -4.17 2.53 2.66
C PRO A 39 -4.90 1.25 2.21
N GLU A 40 -4.53 0.11 2.78
CA GLU A 40 -5.26 -1.15 2.64
C GLU A 40 -6.72 -0.96 3.09
N TYR A 41 -7.68 -1.55 2.36
CA TYR A 41 -9.12 -1.47 2.62
C TYR A 41 -9.69 -0.04 2.64
N PHE A 42 -9.07 0.89 1.92
CA PHE A 42 -9.53 2.28 1.90
C PHE A 42 -11.00 2.44 1.50
N CYS A 43 -11.49 1.57 0.60
CA CYS A 43 -12.84 1.65 0.07
C CYS A 43 -13.90 1.03 0.98
N LEU A 44 -13.54 0.06 1.84
CA LEU A 44 -14.48 -0.61 2.74
C LEU A 44 -13.75 -1.23 3.93
N PHE A 45 -14.12 -0.83 5.14
CA PHE A 45 -13.77 -1.52 6.38
C PHE A 45 -15.05 -2.10 6.97
N GLY A 46 -15.43 -3.31 6.53
CA GLY A 46 -16.72 -3.92 6.77
C GLY A 46 -17.01 -4.27 8.24
N GLN A 47 -18.27 -4.58 8.56
CA GLN A 47 -18.67 -5.15 9.84
C GLN A 47 -18.10 -6.56 10.01
N SER A 48 -18.05 -7.32 8.91
CA SER A 48 -17.42 -8.64 8.82
C SER A 48 -16.34 -8.69 7.74
N ASP A 49 -15.46 -9.71 7.83
CA ASP A 49 -14.43 -9.93 6.82
C ASP A 49 -15.01 -10.38 5.45
N ALA A 50 -16.25 -10.87 5.43
CA ALA A 50 -16.93 -11.28 4.21
C ALA A 50 -17.52 -10.11 3.40
N ASP A 51 -17.73 -8.94 4.02
CA ASP A 51 -18.39 -7.80 3.37
C ASP A 51 -17.64 -7.32 2.13
N LYS A 52 -16.30 -7.46 2.12
CA LYS A 52 -15.46 -7.14 0.96
C LYS A 52 -15.80 -7.96 -0.29
N LEU A 53 -16.34 -9.17 -0.13
CA LEU A 53 -16.71 -10.03 -1.25
C LEU A 53 -17.92 -9.48 -2.01
N LEU A 54 -18.79 -8.71 -1.34
CA LEU A 54 -19.97 -8.09 -1.96
C LEU A 54 -19.60 -7.00 -2.97
N ILE A 55 -18.46 -6.34 -2.78
CA ILE A 55 -17.95 -5.27 -3.65
C ILE A 55 -16.80 -5.74 -4.53
N ALA A 56 -16.49 -7.05 -4.55
CA ALA A 56 -15.39 -7.58 -5.33
C ALA A 56 -15.66 -7.43 -6.85
N GLU A 57 -14.69 -6.88 -7.56
CA GLU A 57 -14.77 -6.58 -9.00
C GLU A 57 -13.95 -7.57 -9.82
N PRO A 58 -14.31 -7.82 -11.08
CA PRO A 58 -13.39 -8.45 -12.03
C PRO A 58 -12.28 -7.48 -12.39
N PHE A 59 -11.05 -7.98 -12.60
CA PHE A 59 -9.93 -7.11 -13.00
C PHE A 59 -10.18 -6.46 -14.37
N GLY A 60 -9.90 -5.18 -14.47
CA GLY A 60 -10.04 -4.37 -15.69
C GLY A 60 -11.41 -3.71 -15.84
N GLN A 61 -12.35 -3.94 -14.92
CA GLN A 61 -13.69 -3.33 -14.97
C GLN A 61 -14.31 -3.26 -13.58
N GLY A 62 -15.09 -2.22 -13.33
CA GLY A 62 -15.82 -2.02 -12.08
C GLY A 62 -15.68 -0.63 -11.50
N PRO A 63 -16.67 -0.19 -10.70
CA PRO A 63 -16.78 1.17 -10.20
C PRO A 63 -15.58 1.62 -9.34
N LEU A 64 -14.95 0.74 -8.56
CA LEU A 64 -13.77 1.11 -7.75
C LEU A 64 -12.55 1.37 -8.63
N GLN A 65 -12.32 0.52 -9.64
CA GLN A 65 -11.22 0.70 -10.60
C GLN A 65 -11.44 1.95 -11.45
N GLU A 66 -12.66 2.19 -11.93
CA GLU A 66 -13.02 3.40 -12.67
C GLU A 66 -12.84 4.67 -11.83
N TRP A 67 -13.21 4.62 -10.55
CA TRP A 67 -13.02 5.71 -9.61
C TRP A 67 -11.53 6.00 -9.40
N LEU A 68 -10.68 4.99 -9.16
CA LEU A 68 -9.23 5.16 -9.00
C LEU A 68 -8.60 5.77 -10.25
N ALA A 69 -8.91 5.23 -11.43
CA ALA A 69 -8.44 5.75 -12.72
C ALA A 69 -8.89 7.21 -12.94
N GLY A 70 -10.14 7.51 -12.58
CA GLY A 70 -10.73 8.85 -12.65
C GLY A 70 -10.01 9.84 -11.72
N GLN A 71 -9.71 9.46 -10.47
CA GLN A 71 -8.96 10.32 -9.54
C GLN A 71 -7.54 10.58 -10.02
N ALA A 72 -6.82 9.56 -10.46
CA ALA A 72 -5.46 9.72 -11.01
C ALA A 72 -5.46 10.72 -12.17
N ARG A 73 -6.39 10.58 -13.12
CA ARG A 73 -6.53 11.47 -14.29
C ARG A 73 -6.94 12.87 -13.90
N ARG A 74 -7.94 13.03 -13.04
CA ARG A 74 -8.46 14.33 -12.60
C ARG A 74 -7.40 15.15 -11.86
N LEU A 75 -6.57 14.50 -11.06
CA LEU A 75 -5.57 15.14 -10.23
C LEU A 75 -4.18 15.20 -10.90
N GLY A 76 -3.97 14.49 -12.02
CA GLY A 76 -2.72 14.48 -12.75
C GLY A 76 -1.55 13.91 -11.95
N LEU A 77 -1.81 12.86 -11.13
CA LEU A 77 -0.82 12.22 -10.27
C LEU A 77 -0.82 10.69 -10.43
N TRP A 78 0.29 10.07 -10.07
CA TRP A 78 0.35 8.63 -9.87
C TRP A 78 -0.46 8.26 -8.63
N LEU A 79 -1.35 7.28 -8.75
CA LEU A 79 -2.20 6.81 -7.67
C LEU A 79 -2.00 5.32 -7.42
N ALA A 80 -1.37 4.98 -6.30
CA ALA A 80 -1.41 3.62 -5.77
C ALA A 80 -2.69 3.50 -4.92
N GLY A 81 -3.65 2.72 -5.42
CA GLY A 81 -5.03 2.69 -4.95
C GLY A 81 -5.26 1.91 -3.65
N GLY A 82 -4.27 1.85 -2.76
CA GLY A 82 -4.39 1.07 -1.54
C GLY A 82 -4.71 -0.39 -1.87
N THR A 83 -5.84 -0.90 -1.37
CA THR A 83 -6.34 -2.18 -1.87
C THR A 83 -7.84 -2.17 -2.12
N ILE A 84 -8.23 -2.94 -3.15
CA ILE A 84 -9.61 -3.29 -3.46
C ILE A 84 -9.75 -4.81 -3.60
N PRO A 85 -10.93 -5.39 -3.33
CA PRO A 85 -11.15 -6.81 -3.56
C PRO A 85 -11.36 -7.09 -5.07
N LEU A 86 -10.55 -7.99 -5.63
CA LEU A 86 -10.70 -8.46 -7.00
C LEU A 86 -11.09 -9.94 -7.02
N ARG A 87 -12.06 -10.30 -7.85
CA ARG A 87 -12.48 -11.70 -8.06
C ARG A 87 -11.39 -12.49 -8.77
N ALA A 88 -11.18 -13.73 -8.38
CA ALA A 88 -10.38 -14.66 -9.16
C ALA A 88 -11.08 -14.92 -10.52
N GLN A 89 -10.30 -14.91 -11.61
CA GLN A 89 -10.78 -15.08 -12.98
C GLN A 89 -9.86 -16.02 -13.76
N GLY A 90 -10.42 -16.75 -14.76
CA GLY A 90 -9.65 -17.60 -15.66
C GLY A 90 -8.89 -18.70 -14.93
N GLU A 91 -7.59 -18.81 -15.16
CA GLU A 91 -6.70 -19.80 -14.54
C GLU A 91 -6.57 -19.61 -13.01
N ASP A 92 -6.85 -18.42 -12.50
CA ASP A 92 -6.89 -18.13 -11.06
C ASP A 92 -8.18 -18.63 -10.38
N ALA A 93 -9.24 -18.93 -11.15
CA ALA A 93 -10.46 -19.52 -10.65
C ALA A 93 -10.26 -21.04 -10.55
N GLU A 94 -10.19 -21.56 -9.34
CA GLU A 94 -10.25 -23.01 -9.13
C GLU A 94 -11.58 -23.56 -9.64
N ALA A 95 -11.57 -24.75 -10.24
CA ALA A 95 -12.78 -25.42 -10.72
C ALA A 95 -13.68 -25.75 -9.52
N GLY A 96 -14.75 -24.98 -9.36
CA GLY A 96 -15.66 -25.01 -8.22
C GLY A 96 -15.68 -23.67 -7.53
N ALA A 97 -16.82 -23.20 -7.09
CA ALA A 97 -17.11 -21.84 -6.61
C ALA A 97 -16.17 -21.35 -5.45
N ASP A 98 -14.88 -21.10 -5.75
CA ASP A 98 -14.04 -20.34 -4.83
C ASP A 98 -14.51 -18.89 -4.84
N VAL A 99 -15.28 -18.52 -3.81
CA VAL A 99 -15.84 -17.18 -3.64
C VAL A 99 -14.85 -16.17 -3.08
N ARG A 100 -13.58 -16.59 -2.79
CA ARG A 100 -12.56 -15.70 -2.24
C ARG A 100 -12.09 -14.68 -3.28
N ALA A 101 -11.68 -13.53 -2.79
CA ALA A 101 -11.14 -12.44 -3.60
C ALA A 101 -9.64 -12.26 -3.35
N PHE A 102 -8.94 -11.63 -4.30
CA PHE A 102 -7.61 -11.08 -4.04
C PHE A 102 -7.73 -9.74 -3.32
N ASN A 103 -6.85 -9.48 -2.35
CA ASN A 103 -6.64 -8.16 -1.77
C ASN A 103 -5.62 -7.43 -2.67
N ALA A 104 -6.11 -6.70 -3.68
CA ALA A 104 -5.32 -6.23 -4.80
C ALA A 104 -4.95 -4.74 -4.69
N LEU A 105 -3.67 -4.44 -4.79
CA LEU A 105 -3.14 -3.10 -4.99
C LEU A 105 -3.01 -2.83 -6.49
N LEU A 106 -3.73 -1.83 -6.97
CA LEU A 106 -3.63 -1.34 -8.34
C LEU A 106 -2.95 0.02 -8.36
N VAL A 107 -2.10 0.25 -9.36
CA VAL A 107 -1.43 1.54 -9.57
C VAL A 107 -1.90 2.14 -10.89
N PHE A 108 -2.31 3.40 -10.83
CA PHE A 108 -2.78 4.16 -12.00
C PHE A 108 -1.83 5.30 -12.33
N SER A 109 -1.52 5.46 -13.61
CA SER A 109 -0.74 6.60 -14.12
C SER A 109 -1.59 7.89 -14.12
N PRO A 110 -0.96 9.08 -14.28
CA PRO A 110 -1.68 10.35 -14.42
C PRO A 110 -2.70 10.39 -15.57
N GLU A 111 -2.57 9.50 -16.56
CA GLU A 111 -3.54 9.35 -17.66
C GLU A 111 -4.69 8.39 -17.29
N GLY A 112 -4.69 7.82 -16.08
CA GLY A 112 -5.69 6.87 -15.60
C GLY A 112 -5.54 5.46 -16.18
N ARG A 113 -4.35 5.09 -16.69
CA ARG A 113 -4.06 3.72 -17.12
C ARG A 113 -3.56 2.90 -15.93
N CYS A 114 -4.05 1.67 -15.80
CA CYS A 114 -3.51 0.74 -14.82
C CYS A 114 -2.10 0.32 -15.23
N ALA A 115 -1.10 0.75 -14.48
CA ALA A 115 0.32 0.52 -14.73
C ALA A 115 0.83 -0.74 -14.03
N ALA A 116 0.25 -1.13 -12.88
CA ALA A 116 0.64 -2.31 -12.14
C ALA A 116 -0.51 -2.89 -11.32
N ARG A 117 -0.47 -4.21 -11.09
CA ARG A 117 -1.32 -4.95 -10.16
C ARG A 117 -0.43 -5.82 -9.27
N TYR A 118 -0.72 -5.80 -7.99
CA TYR A 118 -0.14 -6.70 -7.00
C TYR A 118 -1.23 -7.30 -6.14
N ASP A 119 -1.31 -8.60 -6.07
CA ASP A 119 -2.20 -9.32 -5.17
C ASP A 119 -1.41 -9.71 -3.91
N LYS A 120 -1.91 -9.32 -2.74
CA LYS A 120 -1.25 -9.59 -1.44
C LYS A 120 -0.83 -11.04 -1.32
N MET A 121 0.48 -11.28 -1.16
CA MET A 121 1.04 -12.63 -1.13
C MET A 121 0.88 -13.29 0.23
N HIS A 122 1.09 -12.52 1.33
CA HIS A 122 1.04 -13.08 2.68
C HIS A 122 -0.26 -12.66 3.37
N LEU A 123 -1.14 -13.63 3.58
CA LEU A 123 -2.42 -13.42 4.25
C LEU A 123 -2.25 -13.38 5.76
N PHE A 124 -2.88 -12.39 6.41
CA PHE A 124 -2.73 -12.18 7.85
C PHE A 124 -3.49 -13.25 8.63
N ARG A 125 -2.77 -13.88 9.56
CA ARG A 125 -3.34 -14.76 10.57
C ARG A 125 -2.78 -14.40 11.93
N PHE A 126 -3.66 -14.20 12.89
CA PHE A 126 -3.30 -13.84 14.25
C PHE A 126 -4.33 -14.38 15.25
N ASN A 127 -3.86 -14.91 16.35
CA ASN A 127 -4.70 -15.36 17.46
C ASN A 127 -3.96 -15.09 18.78
N ASP A 128 -4.56 -14.28 19.67
CA ASP A 128 -4.03 -13.97 21.00
C ASP A 128 -4.86 -14.62 22.13
N GLY A 129 -5.77 -15.51 21.77
CA GLY A 129 -6.70 -16.17 22.72
C GLY A 129 -7.98 -15.36 22.99
N GLN A 130 -8.00 -14.06 22.67
CA GLN A 130 -9.19 -13.20 22.81
C GLN A 130 -9.76 -12.80 21.43
N ARG A 131 -8.89 -12.65 20.44
CA ARG A 131 -9.23 -12.27 19.05
C ARG A 131 -8.53 -13.19 18.09
N ALA A 132 -9.25 -13.65 17.10
CA ALA A 132 -8.71 -14.44 15.99
C ALA A 132 -8.98 -13.71 14.66
N TYR A 133 -7.96 -13.63 13.83
CA TYR A 133 -8.02 -13.13 12.46
C TYR A 133 -7.46 -14.20 11.54
N ASP A 134 -8.14 -14.47 10.44
CA ASP A 134 -7.67 -15.38 9.39
C ASP A 134 -8.19 -14.93 8.03
N GLU A 135 -7.38 -14.15 7.30
CA GLU A 135 -7.75 -13.63 5.99
C GLU A 135 -7.98 -14.73 4.94
N SER A 136 -7.42 -15.92 5.13
CA SER A 136 -7.56 -17.03 4.18
C SER A 136 -8.99 -17.54 4.02
N GLN A 137 -9.90 -17.19 4.96
CA GLN A 137 -11.31 -17.53 4.88
C GLN A 137 -12.04 -16.75 3.78
N THR A 138 -11.56 -15.57 3.43
CA THR A 138 -12.21 -14.66 2.45
C THR A 138 -11.28 -14.23 1.33
N LEU A 139 -9.96 -14.37 1.52
CA LEU A 139 -8.97 -13.92 0.56
C LEU A 139 -8.16 -15.10 0.01
N LYS A 140 -7.75 -14.96 -1.25
CA LYS A 140 -6.80 -15.80 -1.94
C LYS A 140 -5.43 -15.11 -1.95
N ALA A 141 -4.36 -15.84 -1.67
CA ALA A 141 -3.00 -15.31 -1.72
C ALA A 141 -2.56 -15.09 -3.17
N GLY A 142 -1.90 -13.95 -3.43
CA GLY A 142 -1.15 -13.72 -4.65
C GLY A 142 0.10 -14.60 -4.70
N LEU A 143 0.63 -14.81 -5.90
CA LEU A 143 1.77 -15.72 -6.12
C LEU A 143 3.01 -15.01 -6.65
N LYS A 144 2.90 -13.76 -7.08
CA LYS A 144 3.97 -13.06 -7.81
C LYS A 144 4.28 -11.70 -7.18
N PRO A 145 5.57 -11.39 -6.95
CA PRO A 145 6.00 -10.03 -6.68
C PRO A 145 5.67 -9.12 -7.88
N ALA A 146 5.49 -7.82 -7.64
CA ALA A 146 5.23 -6.84 -8.69
C ALA A 146 6.08 -5.59 -8.49
N LEU A 147 6.70 -5.15 -9.59
CA LEU A 147 7.41 -3.87 -9.71
C LEU A 147 6.88 -3.09 -10.90
N PHE A 148 7.03 -1.78 -10.85
CA PHE A 148 6.77 -0.91 -12.00
C PHE A 148 7.70 0.28 -11.97
N ASP A 149 7.85 0.94 -13.12
CA ASP A 149 8.66 2.14 -13.26
C ASP A 149 7.75 3.37 -13.21
N LEU A 150 8.13 4.34 -12.35
CA LEU A 150 7.42 5.59 -12.13
C LEU A 150 8.35 6.74 -12.55
N PRO A 151 8.18 7.31 -13.76
CA PRO A 151 8.87 8.54 -14.14
C PRO A 151 8.32 9.71 -13.33
N SER A 152 9.22 10.45 -12.66
CA SER A 152 8.88 11.64 -11.87
C SER A 152 9.31 12.93 -12.58
N ARG A 153 8.73 14.06 -12.16
CA ARG A 153 8.94 15.37 -12.81
C ARG A 153 10.35 15.90 -12.68
N ASP A 154 11.13 15.39 -11.72
CA ASP A 154 12.56 15.72 -11.53
C ASP A 154 13.49 14.96 -12.50
N GLY A 155 12.93 14.14 -13.39
CA GLY A 155 13.67 13.37 -14.40
C GLY A 155 14.17 12.01 -13.92
N HIS A 156 13.99 11.65 -12.64
CA HIS A 156 14.29 10.32 -12.14
C HIS A 156 13.14 9.36 -12.45
N THR A 157 13.46 8.10 -12.74
CA THR A 157 12.49 7.02 -12.85
C THR A 157 12.64 6.09 -11.65
N TRP A 158 11.68 6.16 -10.74
CA TRP A 158 11.64 5.30 -9.55
C TRP A 158 11.26 3.88 -9.92
N ARG A 159 12.06 2.91 -9.47
CA ARG A 159 11.74 1.49 -9.55
C ARG A 159 10.97 1.09 -8.29
N VAL A 160 9.67 0.89 -8.42
CA VAL A 160 8.75 0.78 -7.28
C VAL A 160 8.38 -0.68 -7.02
N GLY A 161 8.68 -1.18 -5.80
CA GLY A 161 8.25 -2.50 -5.31
C GLY A 161 6.92 -2.41 -4.55
N LEU A 162 5.99 -3.33 -4.84
CA LEU A 162 4.64 -3.36 -4.26
C LEU A 162 4.52 -4.41 -3.15
N SER A 163 3.95 -4.02 -2.03
CA SER A 163 3.61 -4.92 -0.93
C SER A 163 2.35 -4.43 -0.23
N VAL A 164 1.71 -5.28 0.58
CA VAL A 164 0.51 -4.94 1.35
C VAL A 164 0.61 -5.47 2.77
N CYS A 165 0.60 -4.57 3.76
CA CYS A 165 0.35 -4.85 5.18
C CYS A 165 1.22 -5.98 5.76
N TYR A 166 0.69 -7.20 5.85
CA TYR A 166 1.36 -8.34 6.45
C TYR A 166 2.64 -8.74 5.72
N ASP A 167 2.76 -8.43 4.42
CA ASP A 167 3.99 -8.59 3.63
C ASP A 167 5.19 -7.90 4.29
N LEU A 168 4.95 -6.84 5.08
CA LEU A 168 5.99 -6.11 5.80
C LEU A 168 6.83 -7.01 6.72
N ARG A 169 6.32 -8.15 7.15
CA ARG A 169 7.05 -9.11 8.01
C ARG A 169 8.03 -9.98 7.26
N PHE A 170 7.93 -10.07 5.94
CA PHE A 170 8.70 -10.99 5.10
C PHE A 170 9.79 -10.21 4.34
N ALA A 171 10.98 -10.14 4.95
CA ALA A 171 12.12 -9.42 4.40
C ALA A 171 12.52 -9.90 3.00
N GLU A 172 12.26 -11.15 2.70
CA GLU A 172 12.59 -11.84 1.45
C GLU A 172 11.93 -11.12 0.25
N LEU A 173 10.68 -10.68 0.38
CA LEU A 173 9.97 -9.95 -0.66
C LEU A 173 10.69 -8.63 -0.99
N TYR A 174 11.07 -7.88 0.03
CA TYR A 174 11.78 -6.61 -0.14
C TYR A 174 13.19 -6.79 -0.67
N ARG A 175 13.88 -7.84 -0.24
CA ARG A 175 15.18 -8.23 -0.80
C ARG A 175 15.09 -8.62 -2.27
N HIS A 176 14.01 -9.30 -2.66
CA HIS A 176 13.73 -9.61 -4.06
C HIS A 176 13.59 -8.31 -4.89
N TYR A 177 12.87 -7.30 -4.38
CA TYR A 177 12.73 -6.01 -5.02
C TYR A 177 14.07 -5.25 -5.11
N ALA A 178 14.83 -5.21 -4.03
CA ALA A 178 16.14 -4.56 -4.01
C ALA A 178 17.11 -5.20 -5.01
N ALA A 179 17.09 -6.52 -5.17
CA ALA A 179 17.90 -7.24 -6.15
C ALA A 179 17.53 -6.88 -7.60
N GLN A 180 16.31 -6.38 -7.84
CA GLN A 180 15.84 -5.88 -9.13
C GLN A 180 15.96 -4.35 -9.26
N GLY A 181 16.69 -3.70 -8.35
CA GLY A 181 16.99 -2.27 -8.42
C GLY A 181 15.93 -1.35 -7.80
N ALA A 182 14.91 -1.88 -7.11
CA ALA A 182 13.89 -1.04 -6.48
C ALA A 182 14.52 -0.01 -5.54
N ASP A 183 14.15 1.25 -5.67
CA ASP A 183 14.57 2.38 -4.85
C ASP A 183 13.41 3.04 -4.11
N LEU A 184 12.18 2.58 -4.37
CA LEU A 184 10.97 2.94 -3.65
C LEU A 184 10.14 1.68 -3.35
N LEU A 185 9.59 1.59 -2.14
CA LEU A 185 8.79 0.48 -1.65
C LEU A 185 7.44 1.01 -1.14
N LEU A 186 6.33 0.41 -1.56
CA LEU A 186 4.99 0.77 -1.08
C LEU A 186 4.46 -0.31 -0.14
N ALA A 187 3.85 0.11 0.98
CA ALA A 187 3.30 -0.80 1.99
C ALA A 187 1.95 -0.28 2.56
N PRO A 188 0.90 -0.13 1.71
CA PRO A 188 -0.43 0.21 2.22
C PRO A 188 -0.92 -0.84 3.21
N SER A 189 -1.51 -0.39 4.33
CA SER A 189 -1.72 -1.28 5.47
C SER A 189 -2.98 -0.96 6.28
N ALA A 190 -3.43 -1.97 7.03
CA ALA A 190 -4.42 -1.86 8.09
C ALA A 190 -3.92 -2.60 9.35
N PHE A 191 -2.75 -2.23 9.85
CA PHE A 191 -2.13 -2.87 11.01
C PHE A 191 -3.03 -2.75 12.24
N THR A 192 -3.24 -3.84 12.97
CA THR A 192 -3.94 -3.81 14.25
C THR A 192 -3.19 -2.91 15.23
N TRP A 193 -3.91 -2.29 16.16
CA TRP A 193 -3.32 -1.42 17.18
C TRP A 193 -2.16 -2.09 17.92
N VAL A 194 -2.38 -3.32 18.42
CA VAL A 194 -1.40 -4.06 19.24
C VAL A 194 -0.11 -4.31 18.48
N THR A 195 -0.22 -4.85 17.27
CA THR A 195 0.98 -5.18 16.47
C THR A 195 1.60 -3.93 15.84
N GLY A 196 0.79 -2.91 15.57
CA GLY A 196 1.26 -1.64 15.02
C GLY A 196 2.14 -0.89 16.01
N GLN A 197 1.68 -0.73 17.24
CA GLN A 197 2.44 -0.09 18.31
C GLN A 197 3.82 -0.73 18.52
N ALA A 198 3.89 -2.05 18.47
CA ALA A 198 5.11 -2.78 18.74
C ALA A 198 6.07 -2.88 17.52
N HIS A 199 5.54 -2.99 16.30
CA HIS A 199 6.33 -3.44 15.15
C HIS A 199 6.39 -2.46 13.98
N TRP A 200 5.36 -1.62 13.78
CA TRP A 200 5.15 -0.87 12.54
C TRP A 200 6.35 -0.04 12.12
N GLN A 201 6.73 0.94 12.93
CA GLN A 201 7.83 1.85 12.61
C GLN A 201 9.17 1.11 12.52
N THR A 202 9.41 0.13 13.41
CA THR A 202 10.64 -0.67 13.41
C THR A 202 10.80 -1.44 12.11
N LEU A 203 9.75 -2.16 11.67
CA LEU A 203 9.80 -2.93 10.44
C LEU A 203 9.95 -2.05 9.20
N LEU A 204 9.19 -0.96 9.10
CA LEU A 204 9.29 -0.05 7.95
C LEU A 204 10.69 0.56 7.83
N ARG A 205 11.26 1.00 8.93
CA ARG A 205 12.63 1.51 8.94
C ARG A 205 13.65 0.42 8.59
N ALA A 206 13.45 -0.80 9.07
CA ALA A 206 14.30 -1.92 8.68
C ALA A 206 14.22 -2.15 7.16
N ARG A 207 13.02 -2.16 6.55
CA ARG A 207 12.87 -2.30 5.09
C ARG A 207 13.56 -1.18 4.32
N ALA A 208 13.50 0.07 4.79
CA ALA A 208 14.22 1.18 4.18
C ALA A 208 15.74 0.99 4.28
N ILE A 209 16.26 0.73 5.47
CA ILE A 209 17.70 0.63 5.78
C ILE A 209 18.35 -0.54 5.06
N GLU A 210 17.80 -1.73 5.19
CA GLU A 210 18.41 -2.95 4.64
C GLU A 210 18.39 -3.00 3.11
N ASN A 211 17.41 -2.32 2.47
CA ASN A 211 17.27 -2.29 1.02
C ASN A 211 17.79 -0.99 0.39
N LEU A 212 18.24 -0.03 1.21
CA LEU A 212 18.68 1.30 0.78
C LEU A 212 17.67 1.92 -0.22
N ALA A 213 16.39 1.92 0.19
CA ALA A 213 15.26 2.35 -0.61
C ALA A 213 14.32 3.23 0.24
N CYS A 214 13.63 4.18 -0.40
CA CYS A 214 12.56 4.91 0.26
C CYS A 214 11.36 4.00 0.53
N VAL A 215 10.55 4.33 1.55
CA VAL A 215 9.31 3.62 1.88
C VAL A 215 8.16 4.61 2.01
N ILE A 216 7.02 4.30 1.39
CA ILE A 216 5.74 4.98 1.61
C ILE A 216 4.75 3.96 2.18
N ALA A 217 4.28 4.22 3.39
CA ALA A 217 3.44 3.29 4.13
C ALA A 217 2.19 3.99 4.69
N PRO A 218 1.12 4.14 3.89
CA PRO A 218 -0.15 4.63 4.39
C PRO A 218 -0.85 3.55 5.23
N GLY A 219 -1.59 3.97 6.26
CA GLY A 219 -2.31 3.09 7.16
C GLY A 219 -3.77 3.48 7.37
N GLN A 220 -4.59 2.51 7.74
CA GLN A 220 -5.84 2.77 8.43
C GLN A 220 -5.52 3.22 9.86
N GLY A 221 -6.12 4.32 10.35
CA GLY A 221 -5.64 4.97 11.59
C GLY A 221 -6.71 5.46 12.54
N GLY A 222 -7.33 4.56 13.29
CA GLY A 222 -8.34 4.93 14.27
C GLY A 222 -9.19 3.75 14.77
N THR A 223 -10.32 4.08 15.39
CA THR A 223 -11.34 3.10 15.78
C THR A 223 -12.43 3.05 14.73
N HIS A 224 -12.65 1.88 14.15
CA HIS A 224 -13.67 1.64 13.12
C HIS A 224 -15.02 1.29 13.74
N GLU A 225 -16.11 1.44 13.00
CA GLU A 225 -17.48 1.19 13.47
C GLU A 225 -17.71 -0.26 13.93
N ASN A 226 -16.97 -1.22 13.39
CA ASN A 226 -17.00 -2.62 13.84
C ASN A 226 -16.21 -2.87 15.14
N GLY A 227 -15.74 -1.81 15.83
CA GLY A 227 -14.98 -1.88 17.05
C GLY A 227 -13.50 -2.28 16.88
N ARG A 228 -13.04 -2.56 15.68
CA ARG A 228 -11.60 -2.78 15.41
C ARG A 228 -10.84 -1.47 15.55
N ARG A 229 -9.61 -1.54 16.06
CA ARG A 229 -8.71 -0.40 16.14
C ARG A 229 -7.46 -0.68 15.34
N THR A 230 -7.12 0.25 14.44
CA THR A 230 -5.92 0.22 13.61
C THR A 230 -4.92 1.28 14.04
N TRP A 231 -3.63 1.03 13.77
CA TRP A 231 -2.53 1.80 14.33
C TRP A 231 -2.37 3.18 13.71
N GLY A 232 -2.66 3.34 12.42
CA GLY A 232 -2.34 4.57 11.68
C GLY A 232 -0.84 4.74 11.50
N HIS A 233 -0.32 5.92 11.90
CA HIS A 233 1.08 6.27 11.78
C HIS A 233 1.59 6.10 10.35
N SER A 234 0.75 6.55 9.38
CA SER A 234 1.16 6.61 7.97
C SER A 234 2.44 7.41 7.84
N MET A 235 3.45 6.89 7.15
CA MET A 235 4.75 7.56 7.10
C MET A 235 5.46 7.41 5.77
N LEU A 236 6.37 8.36 5.52
CA LEU A 236 7.36 8.33 4.46
C LEU A 236 8.74 8.25 5.11
N ILE A 237 9.60 7.37 4.59
CA ILE A 237 10.92 7.08 5.14
C ILE A 237 11.93 7.13 4.00
N ASN A 238 13.09 7.76 4.21
CA ASN A 238 14.17 7.77 3.22
C ASN A 238 15.04 6.50 3.29
N ALA A 239 15.94 6.36 2.32
CA ALA A 239 16.83 5.20 2.21
C ALA A 239 17.78 5.00 3.41
N TRP A 240 17.96 6.02 4.26
CA TRP A 240 18.77 5.94 5.49
C TRP A 240 17.94 5.57 6.73
N GLY A 241 16.63 5.32 6.56
CA GLY A 241 15.70 4.97 7.64
C GLY A 241 15.20 6.17 8.46
N GLN A 242 15.40 7.40 7.99
CA GLN A 242 14.84 8.59 8.61
C GLN A 242 13.37 8.73 8.22
N VAL A 243 12.49 8.93 9.21
CA VAL A 243 11.08 9.28 8.99
C VAL A 243 11.03 10.75 8.54
N LEU A 244 10.56 10.97 7.32
CA LEU A 244 10.46 12.31 6.70
C LEU A 244 9.15 13.01 7.06
N ALA A 245 8.06 12.24 7.13
CA ALA A 245 6.74 12.72 7.52
C ALA A 245 5.92 11.58 8.12
N MET A 246 4.99 11.93 9.01
CA MET A 246 4.10 10.99 9.66
C MET A 246 2.73 11.63 9.96
N GLN A 247 1.65 10.89 9.72
CA GLN A 247 0.29 11.16 10.19
C GLN A 247 -0.04 10.13 11.28
N ALA A 248 -0.16 10.56 12.54
CA ALA A 248 -0.29 9.63 13.67
C ALA A 248 -1.67 8.96 13.73
N GLU A 249 -2.73 9.68 14.04
CA GLU A 249 -4.09 9.15 14.21
C GLU A 249 -5.10 9.94 13.37
N GLY A 250 -6.26 9.33 13.10
CA GLY A 250 -7.33 9.95 12.32
C GLY A 250 -7.02 10.02 10.82
N ALA A 251 -7.96 10.55 10.05
CA ALA A 251 -7.78 10.77 8.63
C ALA A 251 -6.83 11.95 8.37
N GLY A 252 -5.96 11.84 7.35
CA GLY A 252 -5.01 12.90 7.03
C GLY A 252 -4.00 12.51 5.96
N VAL A 253 -3.04 13.39 5.73
CA VAL A 253 -2.00 13.24 4.70
C VAL A 253 -0.62 13.45 5.32
N ALA A 254 0.23 12.44 5.25
CA ALA A 254 1.67 12.62 5.44
C ALA A 254 2.30 12.90 4.07
N LEU A 255 3.04 14.01 3.96
CA LEU A 255 3.62 14.49 2.70
C LEU A 255 5.10 14.78 2.89
N ALA A 256 5.94 14.27 2.00
CA ALA A 256 7.37 14.55 1.99
C ALA A 256 7.94 14.53 0.57
N GLU A 257 9.12 15.11 0.43
CA GLU A 257 9.94 15.00 -0.75
C GLU A 257 10.87 13.79 -0.64
N LEU A 258 10.82 12.90 -1.63
CA LEU A 258 11.75 11.78 -1.79
C LEU A 258 12.86 12.23 -2.74
N ASP A 259 14.11 12.11 -2.26
CA ASP A 259 15.31 12.54 -2.98
C ASP A 259 16.06 11.34 -3.54
N ALA A 260 16.03 11.20 -4.87
CA ALA A 260 16.73 10.13 -5.59
C ALA A 260 18.25 10.28 -5.48
N ALA A 261 18.77 11.52 -5.47
CA ALA A 261 20.20 11.76 -5.31
C ALA A 261 20.69 11.34 -3.92
N HIS A 262 19.89 11.61 -2.88
CA HIS A 262 20.19 11.11 -1.53
C HIS A 262 20.17 9.57 -1.49
N THR A 263 19.21 8.91 -2.12
CA THR A 263 19.14 7.44 -2.20
C THR A 263 20.39 6.88 -2.90
N ALA A 264 20.81 7.48 -4.02
CA ALA A 264 22.03 7.11 -4.72
C ALA A 264 23.28 7.30 -3.87
N ALA A 265 23.38 8.42 -3.14
CA ALA A 265 24.48 8.69 -2.23
C ALA A 265 24.55 7.67 -1.08
N CYS A 266 23.42 7.28 -0.50
CA CYS A 266 23.36 6.21 0.51
C CYS A 266 23.89 4.89 -0.03
N ARG A 267 23.50 4.51 -1.24
CA ARG A 267 23.98 3.28 -1.91
C ARG A 267 25.45 3.31 -2.25
N ALA A 268 25.98 4.47 -2.65
CA ALA A 268 27.39 4.65 -2.92
C ALA A 268 28.24 4.59 -1.66
N SER A 269 27.77 5.22 -0.57
CA SER A 269 28.50 5.28 0.71
C SER A 269 28.48 3.96 1.48
N LEU A 270 27.39 3.20 1.37
CA LEU A 270 27.19 1.90 2.01
C LEU A 270 26.68 0.87 0.99
N PRO A 271 27.55 0.27 0.15
CA PRO A 271 27.13 -0.63 -0.92
C PRO A 271 26.73 -2.03 -0.39
N ALA A 272 25.92 -2.08 0.67
CA ALA A 272 25.53 -3.31 1.36
C ALA A 272 24.77 -4.28 0.45
N LEU A 273 24.05 -3.77 -0.55
CA LEU A 273 23.34 -4.61 -1.53
C LEU A 273 24.30 -5.43 -2.41
N ALA A 274 25.50 -4.89 -2.71
CA ALA A 274 26.54 -5.58 -3.46
C ALA A 274 27.38 -6.55 -2.61
N HIS A 275 27.34 -6.41 -1.27
CA HIS A 275 28.11 -7.26 -0.35
C HIS A 275 27.36 -8.54 0.05
N ARG A 276 26.17 -8.77 -0.50
CA ARG A 276 25.39 -9.99 -0.21
C ARG A 276 26.11 -11.24 -0.74
N VAL A 277 26.11 -12.30 0.07
CA VAL A 277 26.68 -13.61 -0.27
C VAL A 277 25.63 -14.74 -0.32
N LEU A 278 24.37 -14.44 0.01
CA LEU A 278 23.22 -15.35 -0.01
C LEU A 278 22.15 -14.86 -0.99
#